data_bd9549b0d2b3920aef90de8410731d56
#
_entry.id   bd9549b0d2b3920aef90de8410731d56
#
_cell.length_a   1.000
_cell.length_b   1.000
_cell.length_c   1.000
_cell.angle_alpha   90.00
_cell.angle_beta   90.00
_cell.angle_gamma   90.00
#
_symmetry.space_group_name_H-M   'P 1'
#
loop_
_entity.id
_entity.type
_entity.pdbx_description
1 polymer ?
#
loop_
_entity_poly.entity_id
_entity_poly.type
_entity_poly.pdbx_seq_one_letter_code
_entity_poly.pdbx_strand_id
1 'polypeptide(L)'
;MNKIPNRQAICEVLMDKAKEDKDIMVLCSDSRGSASMTPFADNFPDQFVETGIAEQNLVSISAGLAKCGKKPFACSPACFLSTRSYEQAKVDVAYSNTNVTLIGISGGISYGALGMSHHSAQDIAAMSAIPNMRVYLPSDRHQTKHLIEALLKDEKPSYIRVGRNPVEDIYTEDNCPFEMDKATVLKEGTDVAVSYTHLRAHETDSYL
;
A
#
# COMPACT_ATOMS: atom_id res chain seq x y z
N MET A 1 -17.25 1.89 -17.54
CA MET A 1 -15.91 1.62 -17.00
C MET A 1 -16.06 1.33 -15.52
N ASN A 2 -15.57 0.19 -15.06
CA ASN A 2 -15.56 -0.12 -13.63
C ASN A 2 -14.47 0.74 -12.98
N LYS A 3 -14.85 1.54 -11.98
CA LYS A 3 -13.91 2.35 -11.20
C LYS A 3 -14.01 1.90 -9.76
N ILE A 4 -12.93 1.32 -9.24
CA ILE A 4 -12.82 1.03 -7.81
C ILE A 4 -11.55 1.65 -7.24
N PRO A 5 -11.53 2.04 -5.96
CA PRO A 5 -10.30 2.46 -5.31
C PRO A 5 -9.32 1.29 -5.19
N ASN A 6 -8.03 1.54 -5.40
CA ASN A 6 -7.00 0.49 -5.24
C ASN A 6 -7.01 -0.17 -3.85
N ARG A 7 -7.36 0.58 -2.78
CA ARG A 7 -7.53 0.03 -1.43
C ARG A 7 -8.63 -1.03 -1.34
N GLN A 8 -9.70 -0.91 -2.14
CA GLN A 8 -10.74 -1.94 -2.24
C GLN A 8 -10.22 -3.17 -2.98
N ALA A 9 -9.48 -3.00 -4.06
CA ALA A 9 -8.84 -4.10 -4.78
C ALA A 9 -7.88 -4.89 -3.87
N ILE A 10 -7.12 -4.21 -3.01
CA ILE A 10 -6.29 -4.87 -1.99
C ILE A 10 -7.14 -5.76 -1.06
N CYS A 11 -8.24 -5.21 -0.53
CA CYS A 11 -9.12 -5.97 0.35
C CYS A 11 -9.69 -7.21 -0.34
N GLU A 12 -10.16 -7.08 -1.57
CA GLU A 12 -10.72 -8.20 -2.36
C GLU A 12 -9.71 -9.33 -2.56
N VAL A 13 -8.46 -8.98 -2.92
CA VAL A 13 -7.39 -9.97 -3.08
C VAL A 13 -7.04 -10.65 -1.76
N LEU A 14 -6.87 -9.87 -0.69
CA LEU A 14 -6.55 -10.42 0.62
C LEU A 14 -7.66 -11.33 1.14
N MET A 15 -8.94 -10.96 0.95
CA MET A 15 -10.09 -11.80 1.31
C MET A 15 -10.10 -13.11 0.53
N ASP A 16 -9.76 -13.08 -0.75
CA ASP A 16 -9.71 -14.30 -1.56
C ASP A 16 -8.61 -15.26 -1.06
N LYS A 17 -7.41 -14.74 -0.85
CA LYS A 17 -6.26 -15.54 -0.41
C LYS A 17 -6.36 -16.00 1.04
N ALA A 18 -6.97 -15.22 1.94
CA ALA A 18 -7.15 -15.56 3.36
C ALA A 18 -8.07 -16.77 3.61
N LYS A 19 -8.86 -17.18 2.62
CA LYS A 19 -9.66 -18.42 2.69
C LYS A 19 -8.76 -19.64 2.87
N GLU A 20 -7.63 -19.68 2.17
CA GLU A 20 -6.70 -20.80 2.11
C GLU A 20 -5.45 -20.57 2.97
N ASP A 21 -4.96 -19.32 3.06
CA ASP A 21 -3.75 -18.95 3.79
C ASP A 21 -4.08 -18.28 5.13
N LYS A 22 -3.94 -19.03 6.22
CA LYS A 22 -4.19 -18.56 7.60
C LYS A 22 -3.05 -17.75 8.19
N ASP A 23 -1.97 -17.55 7.45
CA ASP A 23 -0.86 -16.70 7.88
C ASP A 23 -1.03 -15.26 7.43
N ILE A 24 -1.96 -14.97 6.53
CA ILE A 24 -2.34 -13.61 6.16
C ILE A 24 -2.99 -12.92 7.37
N MET A 25 -2.43 -11.78 7.78
CA MET A 25 -2.95 -10.95 8.86
C MET A 25 -3.16 -9.53 8.37
N VAL A 26 -4.32 -8.96 8.60
CA VAL A 26 -4.59 -7.54 8.32
C VAL A 26 -4.67 -6.78 9.63
N LEU A 27 -3.95 -5.68 9.73
CA LEU A 27 -3.94 -4.83 10.90
C LEU A 27 -4.38 -3.40 10.55
N CYS A 28 -5.16 -2.78 11.42
CA CYS A 28 -5.57 -1.37 11.27
C CYS A 28 -5.39 -0.59 12.58
N SER A 29 -5.27 0.73 12.46
CA SER A 29 -5.19 1.68 13.58
C SER A 29 -6.41 2.61 13.56
N ASP A 30 -7.56 2.11 13.97
CA ASP A 30 -8.86 2.80 13.88
C ASP A 30 -9.18 3.33 12.47
N SER A 31 -8.69 2.61 11.48
CA SER A 31 -8.71 3.05 10.06
C SER A 31 -9.31 2.01 9.10
N ARG A 32 -9.89 0.92 9.61
CA ARG A 32 -10.42 -0.18 8.77
C ARG A 32 -11.44 0.30 7.72
N GLY A 33 -12.30 1.27 8.07
CA GLY A 33 -13.27 1.87 7.14
C GLY A 33 -12.56 2.68 6.04
N SER A 34 -11.61 3.54 6.42
CA SER A 34 -10.81 4.32 5.48
C SER A 34 -9.92 3.44 4.59
N ALA A 35 -9.45 2.31 5.10
CA ALA A 35 -8.65 1.35 4.38
C ALA A 35 -9.47 0.41 3.48
N SER A 36 -10.80 0.46 3.52
CA SER A 36 -11.73 -0.51 2.90
C SER A 36 -11.56 -1.94 3.44
N MET A 37 -11.05 -2.11 4.68
CA MET A 37 -10.79 -3.41 5.30
C MET A 37 -11.93 -3.91 6.22
N THR A 38 -13.05 -3.18 6.31
CA THR A 38 -14.22 -3.63 7.08
C THR A 38 -14.72 -5.00 6.62
N PRO A 39 -14.86 -5.29 5.30
CA PRO A 39 -15.27 -6.62 4.87
C PRO A 39 -14.29 -7.73 5.27
N PHE A 40 -12.98 -7.44 5.27
CA PHE A 40 -11.98 -8.41 5.75
C PHE A 40 -12.14 -8.69 7.25
N ALA A 41 -12.26 -7.64 8.07
CA ALA A 41 -12.43 -7.78 9.51
C ALA A 41 -13.69 -8.58 9.88
N ASP A 42 -14.78 -8.36 9.14
CA ASP A 42 -16.07 -9.03 9.41
C ASP A 42 -16.06 -10.51 9.00
N ASN A 43 -15.33 -10.88 7.93
CA ASN A 43 -15.30 -12.25 7.40
C ASN A 43 -14.12 -13.08 7.94
N PHE A 44 -13.05 -12.45 8.40
CA PHE A 44 -11.83 -13.10 8.87
C PHE A 44 -11.36 -12.52 10.23
N PRO A 45 -12.20 -12.55 11.27
CA PRO A 45 -11.89 -11.93 12.57
C PRO A 45 -10.62 -12.49 13.22
N ASP A 46 -10.31 -13.77 13.02
CA ASP A 46 -9.10 -14.42 13.55
C ASP A 46 -7.81 -14.01 12.80
N GLN A 47 -7.94 -13.38 11.64
CA GLN A 47 -6.86 -12.88 10.81
C GLN A 47 -6.81 -11.34 10.80
N PHE A 48 -7.57 -10.69 11.67
CA PHE A 48 -7.65 -9.24 11.77
C PHE A 48 -7.25 -8.74 13.16
N VAL A 49 -6.46 -7.65 13.20
CA VAL A 49 -6.06 -7.01 14.45
C VAL A 49 -6.38 -5.52 14.37
N GLU A 50 -7.14 -5.02 15.34
CA GLU A 50 -7.37 -3.60 15.54
C GLU A 50 -6.52 -3.08 16.68
N THR A 51 -5.62 -2.14 16.41
CA THR A 51 -4.70 -1.60 17.40
C THR A 51 -5.17 -0.29 18.04
N GLY A 52 -6.30 0.25 17.57
CA GLY A 52 -6.74 1.59 17.93
C GLY A 52 -5.83 2.67 17.31
N ILE A 53 -5.97 3.92 17.75
CA ILE A 53 -5.16 5.05 17.24
C ILE A 53 -3.72 4.96 17.78
N ALA A 54 -2.96 3.99 17.26
CA ALA A 54 -1.62 3.66 17.75
C ALA A 54 -0.73 3.11 16.60
N GLU A 55 -0.43 3.95 15.62
CA GLU A 55 0.27 3.54 14.39
C GLU A 55 1.69 3.01 14.65
N GLN A 56 2.38 3.53 15.66
CA GLN A 56 3.69 3.00 16.07
C GLN A 56 3.54 1.55 16.54
N ASN A 57 2.55 1.29 17.39
CA ASN A 57 2.25 -0.04 17.88
C ASN A 57 1.77 -0.99 16.77
N LEU A 58 0.96 -0.47 15.84
CA LEU A 58 0.54 -1.19 14.63
C LEU A 58 1.75 -1.78 13.89
N VAL A 59 2.77 -0.96 13.64
CA VAL A 59 3.97 -1.37 12.89
C VAL A 59 4.81 -2.37 13.68
N SER A 60 5.03 -2.12 14.98
CA SER A 60 5.81 -3.05 15.83
C SER A 60 5.12 -4.41 16.02
N ILE A 61 3.79 -4.44 16.21
CA ILE A 61 3.02 -5.69 16.26
C ILE A 61 3.13 -6.44 14.94
N SER A 62 3.02 -5.73 13.80
CA SER A 62 3.17 -6.35 12.49
C SER A 62 4.55 -6.99 12.31
N ALA A 63 5.62 -6.31 12.74
CA ALA A 63 6.97 -6.86 12.69
C ALA A 63 7.10 -8.12 13.57
N GLY A 64 6.50 -8.10 14.76
CA GLY A 64 6.44 -9.28 15.66
C GLY A 64 5.71 -10.45 15.03
N LEU A 65 4.54 -10.22 14.43
CA LEU A 65 3.77 -11.24 13.72
C LEU A 65 4.55 -11.83 12.54
N ALA A 66 5.27 -10.99 11.77
CA ALA A 66 6.13 -11.46 10.68
C ALA A 66 7.25 -12.38 11.20
N LYS A 67 7.87 -12.06 12.33
CA LYS A 67 8.87 -12.95 12.97
C LYS A 67 8.27 -14.26 13.48
N CYS A 68 6.96 -14.32 13.70
CA CYS A 68 6.23 -15.56 14.02
C CYS A 68 5.73 -16.31 12.77
N GLY A 69 6.19 -15.95 11.57
CA GLY A 69 5.81 -16.61 10.32
C GLY A 69 4.50 -16.13 9.70
N LYS A 70 3.90 -15.05 10.21
CA LYS A 70 2.71 -14.44 9.62
C LYS A 70 3.08 -13.51 8.46
N LYS A 71 2.07 -13.19 7.64
CA LYS A 71 2.15 -12.26 6.50
C LYS A 71 1.29 -11.02 6.80
N PRO A 72 1.83 -10.05 7.56
CA PRO A 72 1.06 -8.89 8.01
C PRO A 72 0.96 -7.80 6.94
N PHE A 73 -0.26 -7.30 6.75
CA PHE A 73 -0.62 -6.14 5.97
C PHE A 73 -1.15 -5.06 6.90
N ALA A 74 -0.32 -4.05 7.20
CA ALA A 74 -0.62 -2.99 8.14
C ALA A 74 -1.16 -1.75 7.43
N CYS A 75 -2.43 -1.41 7.66
CA CYS A 75 -3.16 -0.36 6.95
C CYS A 75 -3.41 0.85 7.85
N SER A 76 -2.98 2.02 7.42
CA SER A 76 -3.27 3.30 8.10
C SER A 76 -3.18 4.46 7.11
N PRO A 77 -3.73 5.65 7.42
CA PRO A 77 -3.49 6.84 6.61
C PRO A 77 -1.99 7.06 6.35
N ALA A 78 -1.65 7.36 5.10
CA ALA A 78 -0.25 7.47 4.67
C ALA A 78 0.55 8.47 5.51
N CYS A 79 -0.06 9.61 5.91
CA CYS A 79 0.58 10.61 6.75
C CYS A 79 0.98 10.05 8.14
N PHE A 80 0.13 9.21 8.74
CA PHE A 80 0.41 8.66 10.07
C PHE A 80 1.36 7.47 9.98
N LEU A 81 1.12 6.59 9.03
CA LEU A 81 1.94 5.39 8.84
C LEU A 81 3.39 5.72 8.47
N SER A 82 3.60 6.74 7.61
CA SER A 82 4.94 7.09 7.13
C SER A 82 5.72 8.03 8.02
N THR A 83 5.05 8.86 8.84
CA THR A 83 5.76 9.87 9.65
C THR A 83 5.64 9.62 11.15
N ARG A 84 4.46 9.26 11.65
CA ARG A 84 4.30 8.97 13.08
C ARG A 84 5.01 7.68 13.48
N SER A 85 4.99 6.65 12.63
CA SER A 85 5.67 5.37 12.87
C SER A 85 6.94 5.17 12.05
N TYR A 86 7.61 6.27 11.65
CA TYR A 86 8.82 6.21 10.82
C TYR A 86 9.95 5.40 11.45
N GLU A 87 10.17 5.59 12.77
CA GLU A 87 11.18 4.84 13.53
C GLU A 87 10.90 3.34 13.47
N GLN A 88 9.66 2.91 13.73
CA GLN A 88 9.26 1.50 13.70
C GLN A 88 9.36 0.91 12.28
N ALA A 89 8.96 1.67 11.27
CA ALA A 89 9.13 1.26 9.86
C ALA A 89 10.62 1.06 9.51
N LYS A 90 11.49 1.96 10.00
CA LYS A 90 12.94 1.88 9.78
C LYS A 90 13.58 0.70 10.53
N VAL A 91 13.30 0.55 11.82
CA VAL A 91 14.00 -0.40 12.69
C VAL A 91 13.33 -1.75 12.72
N ASP A 92 12.03 -1.80 13.05
CA ASP A 92 11.33 -3.06 13.25
C ASP A 92 11.04 -3.77 11.93
N VAL A 93 10.79 -2.99 10.86
CA VAL A 93 10.44 -3.56 9.55
C VAL A 93 11.67 -3.66 8.64
N ALA A 94 12.27 -2.54 8.24
CA ALA A 94 13.30 -2.52 7.21
C ALA A 94 14.65 -3.06 7.69
N TYR A 95 15.17 -2.55 8.81
CA TYR A 95 16.45 -3.00 9.38
C TYR A 95 16.38 -4.45 9.83
N SER A 96 15.30 -4.84 10.51
CA SER A 96 15.08 -6.21 10.96
C SER A 96 14.69 -7.18 9.84
N ASN A 97 14.54 -6.68 8.62
CA ASN A 97 14.16 -7.42 7.42
C ASN A 97 12.96 -8.34 7.67
N THR A 98 11.86 -7.74 8.14
CA THR A 98 10.62 -8.47 8.41
C THR A 98 9.70 -8.41 7.20
N ASN A 99 8.99 -9.49 6.92
CA ASN A 99 7.98 -9.55 5.87
C ASN A 99 6.71 -8.79 6.28
N VAL A 100 6.79 -7.47 6.29
CA VAL A 100 5.66 -6.59 6.58
C VAL A 100 5.34 -5.75 5.35
N THR A 101 4.08 -5.75 4.95
CA THR A 101 3.55 -4.83 3.95
C THR A 101 2.83 -3.69 4.64
N LEU A 102 3.40 -2.49 4.60
CA LEU A 102 2.81 -1.26 5.10
C LEU A 102 1.94 -0.64 4.01
N ILE A 103 0.65 -0.40 4.26
CA ILE A 103 -0.29 0.17 3.28
C ILE A 103 -0.69 1.58 3.73
N GLY A 104 -0.07 2.57 3.13
CA GLY A 104 -0.39 3.99 3.30
C GLY A 104 -1.56 4.40 2.42
N ILE A 105 -2.72 4.62 3.03
CA ILE A 105 -3.93 5.04 2.33
C ILE A 105 -4.06 6.55 2.26
N SER A 106 -4.71 7.05 1.21
CA SER A 106 -5.02 8.47 1.02
C SER A 106 -3.79 9.39 1.01
N GLY A 107 -2.77 9.00 0.25
CA GLY A 107 -1.56 9.81 0.07
C GLY A 107 -1.81 11.16 -0.63
N GLY A 108 -0.83 12.04 -0.61
CA GLY A 108 -0.93 13.39 -1.17
C GLY A 108 -1.95 14.24 -0.41
N ILE A 109 -2.76 14.99 -1.16
CA ILE A 109 -3.80 15.88 -0.62
C ILE A 109 -5.20 15.27 -0.69
N SER A 110 -5.32 13.95 -0.90
CA SER A 110 -6.61 13.28 -1.17
C SER A 110 -7.62 13.32 0.00
N TYR A 111 -7.19 13.68 1.21
CA TYR A 111 -8.11 13.95 2.33
C TYR A 111 -8.81 15.33 2.25
N GLY A 112 -8.36 16.24 1.36
CA GLY A 112 -9.03 17.52 1.11
C GLY A 112 -9.24 18.36 2.37
N ALA A 113 -10.50 18.52 2.77
CA ALA A 113 -10.90 19.38 3.87
C ALA A 113 -10.32 19.04 5.26
N LEU A 114 -9.79 17.83 5.47
CA LEU A 114 -9.10 17.50 6.72
C LEU A 114 -7.76 18.23 6.88
N GLY A 115 -7.23 18.75 5.77
CA GLY A 115 -6.09 19.66 5.78
C GLY A 115 -4.75 18.99 6.10
N MET A 116 -3.79 19.82 6.48
CA MET A 116 -2.38 19.47 6.63
C MET A 116 -2.12 18.29 7.57
N SER A 117 -2.92 18.12 8.62
CA SER A 117 -2.77 17.01 9.57
C SER A 117 -2.99 15.63 8.95
N HIS A 118 -3.70 15.56 7.82
CA HIS A 118 -4.02 14.31 7.10
C HIS A 118 -3.38 14.24 5.72
N HIS A 119 -2.82 15.34 5.21
CA HIS A 119 -2.11 15.35 3.94
C HIS A 119 -0.77 14.61 4.08
N SER A 120 -0.39 13.87 3.05
CA SER A 120 0.84 13.08 3.02
C SER A 120 1.59 13.34 1.72
N ALA A 121 2.24 14.51 1.63
CA ALA A 121 3.06 14.87 0.46
C ALA A 121 4.49 14.27 0.54
N GLN A 122 4.94 13.91 1.74
CA GLN A 122 6.30 13.50 2.04
C GLN A 122 6.51 11.99 2.20
N ASP A 123 5.44 11.19 2.23
CA ASP A 123 5.49 9.76 2.54
C ASP A 123 6.41 8.96 1.60
N ILE A 124 6.33 9.21 0.30
CA ILE A 124 7.17 8.53 -0.69
C ILE A 124 8.66 8.84 -0.42
N ALA A 125 9.00 10.10 -0.24
CA ALA A 125 10.37 10.52 0.03
C ALA A 125 10.89 9.91 1.34
N ALA A 126 10.08 9.95 2.41
CA ALA A 126 10.44 9.40 3.71
C ALA A 126 10.68 7.89 3.64
N MET A 127 9.74 7.14 3.06
CA MET A 127 9.83 5.68 2.99
C MET A 127 10.92 5.22 2.01
N SER A 128 11.13 5.93 0.90
CA SER A 128 12.21 5.61 -0.05
C SER A 128 13.61 5.91 0.51
N ALA A 129 13.73 6.75 1.54
CA ALA A 129 14.99 7.03 2.20
C ALA A 129 15.43 5.92 3.18
N ILE A 130 14.53 4.99 3.52
CA ILE A 130 14.84 3.87 4.42
C ILE A 130 15.52 2.76 3.62
N PRO A 131 16.78 2.39 3.95
CA PRO A 131 17.42 1.24 3.31
C PRO A 131 16.60 -0.05 3.46
N ASN A 132 16.55 -0.86 2.41
CA ASN A 132 15.78 -2.11 2.36
C ASN A 132 14.24 -1.96 2.32
N MET A 133 13.68 -0.74 2.37
CA MET A 133 12.26 -0.50 2.18
C MET A 133 11.95 -0.35 0.70
N ARG A 134 11.06 -1.19 0.17
CA ARG A 134 10.58 -1.06 -1.21
C ARG A 134 9.29 -0.27 -1.23
N VAL A 135 9.16 0.66 -2.16
CA VAL A 135 8.00 1.56 -2.26
C VAL A 135 7.26 1.31 -3.57
N TYR A 136 5.97 1.02 -3.47
CA TYR A 136 5.12 0.70 -4.61
C TYR A 136 3.91 1.64 -4.71
N LEU A 137 3.61 2.05 -5.93
CA LEU A 137 2.44 2.87 -6.27
C LEU A 137 1.69 2.23 -7.45
N PRO A 138 0.82 1.26 -7.18
CA PRO A 138 0.06 0.62 -8.25
C PRO A 138 -0.93 1.61 -8.88
N SER A 139 -1.03 1.59 -10.20
CA SER A 139 -1.83 2.54 -10.97
C SER A 139 -3.33 2.26 -10.89
N ASP A 140 -3.74 1.02 -11.07
CA ASP A 140 -5.13 0.58 -11.08
C ASP A 140 -5.35 -0.73 -10.31
N ARG A 141 -6.58 -1.23 -10.31
CA ARG A 141 -6.93 -2.48 -9.61
C ARG A 141 -6.21 -3.71 -10.17
N HIS A 142 -5.91 -3.76 -11.46
CA HIS A 142 -5.24 -4.91 -12.09
C HIS A 142 -3.78 -4.98 -11.65
N GLN A 143 -3.07 -3.85 -11.73
CA GLN A 143 -1.70 -3.76 -11.22
C GLN A 143 -1.64 -3.96 -9.70
N THR A 144 -2.64 -3.46 -8.95
CA THR A 144 -2.78 -3.68 -7.51
C THR A 144 -2.92 -5.17 -7.19
N LYS A 145 -3.76 -5.91 -7.93
CA LYS A 145 -3.94 -7.35 -7.77
C LYS A 145 -2.61 -8.09 -7.94
N HIS A 146 -1.92 -7.85 -9.06
CA HIS A 146 -0.61 -8.48 -9.31
C HIS A 146 0.43 -8.16 -8.23
N LEU A 147 0.48 -6.91 -7.76
CA LEU A 147 1.37 -6.49 -6.68
C LEU A 147 1.08 -7.26 -5.39
N ILE A 148 -0.17 -7.33 -4.95
CA ILE A 148 -0.52 -8.03 -3.71
C ILE A 148 -0.25 -9.53 -3.81
N GLU A 149 -0.58 -10.16 -4.94
CA GLU A 149 -0.29 -11.57 -5.18
C GLU A 149 1.22 -11.88 -5.20
N ALA A 150 2.03 -10.95 -5.69
CA ALA A 150 3.49 -11.07 -5.65
C ALA A 150 4.03 -10.89 -4.22
N LEU A 151 3.55 -9.89 -3.48
CA LEU A 151 3.95 -9.63 -2.09
C LEU A 151 3.57 -10.76 -1.13
N LEU A 152 2.49 -11.48 -1.39
CA LEU A 152 2.12 -12.67 -0.61
C LEU A 152 3.14 -13.83 -0.73
N LYS A 153 3.96 -13.82 -1.77
CA LYS A 153 5.01 -14.81 -2.04
C LYS A 153 6.41 -14.29 -1.71
N ASP A 154 6.51 -13.01 -1.41
CA ASP A 154 7.77 -12.32 -1.15
C ASP A 154 7.98 -12.17 0.37
N GLU A 155 9.23 -12.13 0.79
CA GLU A 155 9.58 -12.10 2.22
C GLU A 155 10.33 -10.82 2.63
N LYS A 156 10.14 -9.72 1.88
CA LYS A 156 10.87 -8.47 2.13
C LYS A 156 9.95 -7.33 2.55
N PRO A 157 10.50 -6.34 3.27
CA PRO A 157 9.78 -5.14 3.67
C PRO A 157 9.22 -4.37 2.47
N SER A 158 7.99 -3.88 2.58
CA SER A 158 7.40 -3.05 1.54
C SER A 158 6.44 -1.99 2.09
N TYR A 159 6.37 -0.87 1.39
CA TYR A 159 5.39 0.19 1.58
C TYR A 159 4.60 0.37 0.29
N ILE A 160 3.28 0.27 0.38
CA ILE A 160 2.37 0.56 -0.73
C ILE A 160 1.64 1.86 -0.45
N ARG A 161 1.66 2.78 -1.40
CA ARG A 161 0.84 3.98 -1.32
C ARG A 161 -0.34 3.89 -2.27
N VAL A 162 -1.56 4.06 -1.76
CA VAL A 162 -2.78 4.05 -2.57
C VAL A 162 -3.63 5.28 -2.35
N GLY A 163 -4.32 5.71 -3.40
CA GLY A 163 -5.28 6.80 -3.35
C GLY A 163 -6.58 6.42 -2.64
N ARG A 164 -7.37 7.45 -2.32
CA ARG A 164 -8.69 7.30 -1.69
C ARG A 164 -9.80 7.06 -2.71
N ASN A 165 -9.71 7.74 -3.84
CA ASN A 165 -10.77 7.78 -4.84
C ASN A 165 -10.69 6.60 -5.80
N PRO A 166 -11.82 6.22 -6.42
CA PRO A 166 -11.82 5.30 -7.55
C PRO A 166 -10.94 5.82 -8.68
N VAL A 167 -10.17 4.92 -9.28
CA VAL A 167 -9.34 5.19 -10.45
C VAL A 167 -9.85 4.42 -11.65
N GLU A 168 -9.59 4.92 -12.84
CA GLU A 168 -9.92 4.24 -14.09
C GLU A 168 -9.00 3.05 -14.32
N ASP A 169 -9.52 2.00 -14.94
CA ASP A 169 -8.70 0.90 -15.39
C ASP A 169 -7.83 1.37 -16.57
N ILE A 170 -6.52 1.29 -16.40
CA ILE A 170 -5.52 1.52 -17.45
C ILE A 170 -5.21 0.19 -18.14
N TYR A 171 -5.23 -0.88 -17.37
CA TYR A 171 -4.94 -2.23 -17.83
C TYR A 171 -6.19 -3.11 -17.81
N THR A 172 -6.07 -4.29 -18.40
CA THR A 172 -7.01 -5.39 -18.26
C THR A 172 -6.34 -6.55 -17.54
N GLU A 173 -7.12 -7.56 -17.13
CA GLU A 173 -6.57 -8.73 -16.46
C GLU A 173 -5.52 -9.45 -17.32
N ASP A 174 -5.75 -9.52 -18.64
CA ASP A 174 -4.88 -10.21 -19.60
C ASP A 174 -3.73 -9.33 -20.12
N ASN A 175 -3.77 -8.03 -19.88
CA ASN A 175 -2.76 -7.07 -20.38
C ASN A 175 -2.39 -6.07 -19.30
N CYS A 176 -1.80 -6.57 -18.23
CA CYS A 176 -1.24 -5.75 -17.16
C CYS A 176 0.26 -6.05 -17.05
N PRO A 177 1.13 -5.19 -17.60
CA PRO A 177 2.57 -5.36 -17.45
C PRO A 177 2.94 -5.11 -16.01
N PHE A 178 3.34 -6.16 -15.33
CA PHE A 178 3.81 -6.08 -13.95
C PHE A 178 4.98 -7.05 -13.75
N GLU A 179 6.08 -6.49 -13.29
CA GLU A 179 7.21 -7.26 -12.78
C GLU A 179 7.70 -6.58 -11.50
N MET A 180 7.79 -7.34 -10.40
CA MET A 180 8.20 -6.79 -9.11
C MET A 180 9.60 -6.18 -9.22
N ASP A 181 9.79 -5.04 -8.57
CA ASP A 181 11.04 -4.26 -8.52
C ASP A 181 11.51 -3.73 -9.89
N LYS A 182 10.63 -3.72 -10.90
CA LYS A 182 10.91 -3.11 -12.21
C LYS A 182 9.91 -2.02 -12.55
N ALA A 183 10.39 -0.99 -13.22
CA ALA A 183 9.56 0.06 -13.80
C ALA A 183 8.88 -0.44 -15.09
N THR A 184 7.62 -0.07 -15.28
CA THR A 184 6.91 -0.30 -16.54
C THR A 184 7.21 0.86 -17.50
N VAL A 185 7.71 0.56 -18.70
CA VAL A 185 7.90 1.56 -19.75
C VAL A 185 6.52 1.86 -20.37
N LEU A 186 6.03 3.09 -20.20
CA LEU A 186 4.75 3.55 -20.72
C LEU A 186 4.87 4.16 -22.11
N LYS A 187 6.01 4.78 -22.42
CA LYS A 187 6.28 5.43 -23.70
C LYS A 187 7.78 5.37 -24.00
N GLU A 188 8.12 4.89 -25.16
CA GLU A 188 9.49 4.92 -25.66
C GLU A 188 9.92 6.33 -26.07
N GLY A 189 11.20 6.65 -25.91
CA GLY A 189 11.80 7.93 -26.27
C GLY A 189 13.32 7.89 -26.16
N THR A 190 13.97 8.92 -26.68
CA THR A 190 15.44 9.01 -26.73
C THR A 190 16.00 10.26 -26.07
N ASP A 191 15.20 11.29 -25.85
CA ASP A 191 15.68 12.61 -25.43
C ASP A 191 15.71 12.78 -23.91
N VAL A 192 14.67 12.29 -23.20
CA VAL A 192 14.54 12.39 -21.76
C VAL A 192 13.78 11.22 -21.18
N ALA A 193 14.19 10.74 -20.01
CA ALA A 193 13.44 9.77 -19.22
C ALA A 193 12.59 10.48 -18.17
N VAL A 194 11.28 10.17 -18.13
CA VAL A 194 10.36 10.66 -17.11
C VAL A 194 9.86 9.47 -16.31
N SER A 195 10.19 9.45 -15.03
CA SER A 195 9.75 8.39 -14.10
C SER A 195 8.57 8.87 -13.27
N TYR A 196 7.49 8.09 -13.29
CA TYR A 196 6.31 8.32 -12.45
C TYR A 196 6.22 7.27 -11.37
N THR A 197 5.90 7.73 -10.17
CA THR A 197 5.55 6.87 -9.04
C THR A 197 4.04 6.91 -8.76
N HIS A 198 3.26 7.56 -9.64
CA HIS A 198 1.81 7.74 -9.49
C HIS A 198 1.16 7.94 -10.85
N LEU A 199 -0.19 7.80 -10.92
CA LEU A 199 -0.95 8.15 -12.10
C LEU A 199 -0.68 9.61 -12.52
N ARG A 200 -0.55 9.80 -13.82
CA ARG A 200 -0.41 11.13 -14.40
C ARG A 200 -1.61 11.99 -14.04
N ALA A 201 -1.39 13.14 -13.42
CA ALA A 201 -2.45 14.08 -13.13
C ALA A 201 -2.99 14.67 -14.44
N HIS A 202 -4.30 14.82 -14.57
CA HIS A 202 -4.94 15.42 -15.75
C HIS A 202 -4.42 16.83 -16.04
N GLU A 203 -4.00 17.55 -15.00
CA GLU A 203 -3.47 18.91 -15.10
C GLU A 203 -2.13 18.99 -15.84
N THR A 204 -1.38 17.90 -15.95
CA THR A 204 -0.11 17.88 -16.70
C THR A 204 -0.29 17.61 -18.18
N ASP A 205 -1.47 17.12 -18.59
CA ASP A 205 -1.74 16.84 -20.01
C ASP A 205 -2.01 18.10 -20.84
N SER A 206 -2.33 19.21 -20.19
CA SER A 206 -2.59 20.50 -20.84
C SER A 206 -1.35 21.38 -21.07
N TYR A 207 -0.18 20.94 -20.59
CA TYR A 207 1.09 21.69 -20.69
C TYR A 207 2.19 20.94 -21.45
N LEU A 208 1.86 19.81 -22.04
CA LEU A 208 2.70 19.01 -22.93
C LEU A 208 2.01 18.85 -24.29
#